data_c7be95212c3ad50f2b1f9093e4a20ce1
#
_entry.id   c7be95212c3ad50f2b1f9093e4a20ce1
#
_cell.length_a   1.000
_cell.length_b   1.000
_cell.length_c   1.000
_cell.angle_alpha   90.00
_cell.angle_beta   90.00
_cell.angle_gamma   90.00
#
_symmetry.space_group_name_H-M   'P 1'
#
loop_
_entity.id
_entity.type
_entity.pdbx_description
1 polymer ?
#
loop_
_entity_poly.entity_id
_entity_poly.type
_entity_poly.pdbx_seq_one_letter_code
_entity_poly.pdbx_strand_id
1 'polypeptide(L)'
;MPANTILVVDDQDELRLLISLSLQALGRIVEAANAEQALERFAAERPDVAMLDIWLGPGESGLDVCARLRQDPANAGVKIVLLSACGQQSDVAAGMAAGADLYIVKPFSPIELIDAVSGLLANLPENTA
;
A
#
# COMPACT_ATOMS: atom_id res chain seq x y z
N MET A 1 -9.88 -16.75 -12.95
CA MET A 1 -8.75 -16.15 -12.25
C MET A 1 -9.24 -14.93 -11.48
N PRO A 2 -9.18 -14.97 -10.18
CA PRO A 2 -9.48 -13.76 -9.45
C PRO A 2 -8.42 -12.72 -9.77
N ALA A 3 -8.86 -11.52 -10.07
CA ALA A 3 -7.93 -10.43 -10.27
C ALA A 3 -7.32 -10.05 -8.91
N ASN A 4 -6.07 -9.60 -8.93
CA ASN A 4 -5.46 -9.04 -7.73
C ASN A 4 -6.22 -7.79 -7.34
N THR A 5 -6.26 -7.50 -6.05
CA THR A 5 -6.88 -6.29 -5.53
C THR A 5 -5.82 -5.42 -4.89
N ILE A 6 -5.78 -4.16 -5.28
CA ILE A 6 -4.79 -3.20 -4.82
C ILE A 6 -5.50 -2.05 -4.13
N LEU A 7 -5.20 -1.84 -2.85
CA LEU A 7 -5.72 -0.71 -2.09
C LEU A 7 -4.75 0.45 -2.21
N VAL A 8 -5.25 1.63 -2.59
CA VAL A 8 -4.46 2.85 -2.70
C VAL A 8 -4.97 3.87 -1.70
N VAL A 9 -4.12 4.26 -0.77
CA VAL A 9 -4.47 5.20 0.29
C VAL A 9 -3.62 6.46 0.19
N ASP A 10 -4.25 7.58 -0.07
CA ASP A 10 -3.61 8.88 -0.17
C ASP A 10 -4.66 9.95 0.08
N ASP A 11 -4.32 10.98 0.85
CA ASP A 11 -5.25 12.07 1.14
C ASP A 11 -5.32 13.09 -0.01
N GLN A 12 -4.36 13.06 -0.93
CA GLN A 12 -4.36 13.93 -2.10
C GLN A 12 -5.07 13.25 -3.26
N ASP A 13 -6.22 13.77 -3.64
CA ASP A 13 -7.06 13.16 -4.67
C ASP A 13 -6.34 12.97 -5.99
N GLU A 14 -5.57 13.97 -6.41
CA GLU A 14 -4.85 13.92 -7.69
C GLU A 14 -3.77 12.83 -7.69
N LEU A 15 -3.00 12.74 -6.62
CA LEU A 15 -1.95 11.72 -6.51
C LEU A 15 -2.56 10.33 -6.40
N ARG A 16 -3.64 10.20 -5.61
CA ARG A 16 -4.34 8.93 -5.49
C ARG A 16 -4.85 8.46 -6.86
N LEU A 17 -5.40 9.38 -7.65
CA LEU A 17 -5.86 9.05 -9.01
C LEU A 17 -4.70 8.62 -9.90
N LEU A 18 -3.58 9.33 -9.85
CA LEU A 18 -2.40 8.96 -10.64
C LEU A 18 -1.91 7.55 -10.30
N ILE A 19 -1.82 7.24 -9.02
CA ILE A 19 -1.40 5.91 -8.57
C ILE A 19 -2.39 4.85 -9.05
N SER A 20 -3.68 5.12 -8.89
CA SER A 20 -4.73 4.20 -9.29
C SER A 20 -4.70 3.92 -10.80
N LEU A 21 -4.55 4.95 -11.62
CA LEU A 21 -4.46 4.80 -13.06
C LEU A 21 -3.20 4.05 -13.47
N SER A 22 -2.10 4.29 -12.77
CA SER A 22 -0.84 3.62 -13.07
C SER A 22 -0.92 2.12 -12.80
N LEU A 23 -1.67 1.70 -11.79
CA LEU A 23 -1.72 0.31 -11.35
C LEU A 23 -2.93 -0.47 -11.84
N GLN A 24 -3.87 0.18 -12.54
CA GLN A 24 -5.13 -0.47 -12.92
C GLN A 24 -4.94 -1.69 -13.82
N ALA A 25 -3.84 -1.73 -14.58
CA ALA A 25 -3.54 -2.88 -15.43
C ALA A 25 -3.12 -4.12 -14.62
N LEU A 26 -2.72 -3.92 -13.36
CA LEU A 26 -2.23 -5.00 -12.51
C LEU A 26 -3.32 -5.64 -11.66
N GLY A 27 -4.48 -4.98 -11.52
CA GLY A 27 -5.55 -5.53 -10.71
C GLY A 27 -6.67 -4.54 -10.48
N ARG A 28 -7.61 -4.94 -9.64
CA ARG A 28 -8.74 -4.10 -9.26
C ARG A 28 -8.27 -3.09 -8.21
N ILE A 29 -8.57 -1.83 -8.45
CA ILE A 29 -8.15 -0.75 -7.56
C ILE A 29 -9.27 -0.38 -6.59
N VAL A 30 -8.93 -0.29 -5.32
CA VAL A 30 -9.80 0.21 -4.26
C VAL A 30 -9.11 1.42 -3.66
N GLU A 31 -9.82 2.52 -3.48
CA GLU A 31 -9.22 3.75 -3.00
C GLU A 31 -9.72 4.12 -1.61
N ALA A 32 -8.85 4.78 -0.84
CA ALA A 32 -9.18 5.35 0.45
C ALA A 32 -8.44 6.67 0.63
N ALA A 33 -9.08 7.62 1.30
CA ALA A 33 -8.53 8.97 1.45
C ALA A 33 -7.88 9.21 2.82
N ASN A 34 -8.10 8.34 3.78
CA ASN A 34 -7.55 8.48 5.13
C ASN A 34 -7.42 7.12 5.80
N ALA A 35 -6.85 7.11 7.01
CA ALA A 35 -6.60 5.86 7.74
C ALA A 35 -7.87 5.09 8.06
N GLU A 36 -8.93 5.78 8.46
CA GLU A 36 -10.20 5.13 8.80
C GLU A 36 -10.78 4.40 7.59
N GLN A 37 -10.85 5.09 6.44
CA GLN A 37 -11.31 4.47 5.20
C GLN A 37 -10.40 3.32 4.77
N ALA A 38 -9.10 3.48 4.98
CA ALA A 38 -8.14 2.43 4.62
C ALA A 38 -8.43 1.14 5.37
N LEU A 39 -8.67 1.23 6.67
CA LEU A 39 -8.97 0.06 7.50
C LEU A 39 -10.31 -0.56 7.12
N GLU A 40 -11.31 0.26 6.84
CA GLU A 40 -12.62 -0.23 6.39
C GLU A 40 -12.52 -0.95 5.05
N ARG A 41 -11.84 -0.35 4.08
CA ARG A 41 -11.66 -0.93 2.76
C ARG A 41 -10.84 -2.22 2.83
N PHE A 42 -9.82 -2.22 3.67
CA PHE A 42 -8.99 -3.40 3.87
C PHE A 42 -9.81 -4.59 4.37
N ALA A 43 -10.63 -4.35 5.38
CA ALA A 43 -11.46 -5.39 5.95
C ALA A 43 -12.51 -5.90 4.97
N ALA A 44 -13.10 -5.00 4.18
CA ALA A 44 -14.16 -5.34 3.22
C ALA A 44 -13.63 -6.02 1.97
N GLU A 45 -12.49 -5.56 1.45
CA GLU A 45 -12.00 -5.95 0.13
C GLU A 45 -10.85 -6.96 0.17
N ARG A 46 -10.18 -7.10 1.29
CA ARG A 46 -9.04 -8.00 1.48
C ARG A 46 -8.02 -7.91 0.35
N PRO A 47 -7.36 -6.75 0.19
CA PRO A 47 -6.44 -6.55 -0.92
C PRO A 47 -5.19 -7.42 -0.81
N ASP A 48 -4.58 -7.68 -1.95
CA ASP A 48 -3.30 -8.40 -2.03
C ASP A 48 -2.13 -7.45 -1.78
N VAL A 49 -2.29 -6.19 -2.18
CA VAL A 49 -1.28 -5.13 -2.01
C VAL A 49 -1.97 -3.89 -1.47
N ALA A 50 -1.36 -3.26 -0.48
CA ALA A 50 -1.81 -1.98 0.06
C ALA A 50 -0.72 -0.93 -0.15
N MET A 51 -1.06 0.14 -0.88
CA MET A 51 -0.18 1.30 -1.10
C MET A 51 -0.61 2.36 -0.10
N LEU A 52 0.23 2.67 0.87
CA LEU A 52 -0.11 3.60 1.96
C LEU A 52 0.80 4.81 1.94
N ASP A 53 0.23 5.99 1.73
CA ASP A 53 0.95 7.23 1.98
C ASP A 53 1.15 7.35 3.50
N ILE A 54 2.36 7.66 3.93
CA ILE A 54 2.63 7.82 5.36
C ILE A 54 1.89 9.04 5.91
N TRP A 55 1.87 10.13 5.14
CA TRP A 55 1.21 11.35 5.57
C TRP A 55 -0.24 11.36 5.11
N LEU A 56 -1.15 11.06 6.02
CA LEU A 56 -2.59 10.99 5.72
C LEU A 56 -3.40 12.11 6.37
N GLY A 57 -2.73 13.20 6.78
CA GLY A 57 -3.41 14.29 7.45
C GLY A 57 -3.57 14.02 8.96
N PRO A 58 -4.51 14.72 9.62
CA PRO A 58 -4.74 14.52 11.05
C PRO A 58 -5.17 13.09 11.36
N GLY A 59 -4.73 12.57 12.49
CA GLY A 59 -5.07 11.22 12.91
C GLY A 59 -3.95 10.23 12.63
N GLU A 60 -4.33 8.98 12.36
CA GLU A 60 -3.34 7.93 12.14
C GLU A 60 -2.60 8.11 10.81
N SER A 61 -1.31 7.87 10.84
CA SER A 61 -0.46 7.89 9.64
C SER A 61 -0.51 6.54 8.91
N GLY A 62 0.10 6.51 7.72
CA GLY A 62 0.28 5.24 7.01
C GLY A 62 1.14 4.25 7.78
N LEU A 63 2.10 4.75 8.58
CA LEU A 63 2.88 3.87 9.46
C LEU A 63 2.00 3.21 10.50
N ASP A 64 1.08 3.96 11.09
CA ASP A 64 0.15 3.42 12.08
C ASP A 64 -0.77 2.37 11.45
N VAL A 65 -1.27 2.64 10.27
CA VAL A 65 -2.12 1.69 9.55
C VAL A 65 -1.35 0.40 9.25
N CYS A 66 -0.12 0.54 8.77
CA CYS A 66 0.74 -0.61 8.48
C CYS A 66 0.95 -1.47 9.73
N ALA A 67 1.31 -0.84 10.83
CA ALA A 67 1.54 -1.56 12.09
C ALA A 67 0.28 -2.27 12.57
N ARG A 68 -0.87 -1.62 12.45
CA ARG A 68 -2.15 -2.22 12.87
C ARG A 68 -2.51 -3.42 12.00
N LEU A 69 -2.31 -3.32 10.70
CA LEU A 69 -2.57 -4.45 9.80
C LEU A 69 -1.68 -5.63 10.13
N ARG A 70 -0.42 -5.39 10.47
CA ARG A 70 0.53 -6.46 10.79
C ARG A 70 0.28 -7.10 12.15
N GLN A 71 -0.51 -6.48 13.02
CA GLN A 71 -0.87 -7.07 14.30
C GLN A 71 -1.82 -8.27 14.13
N ASP A 72 -2.55 -8.31 13.03
CA ASP A 72 -3.45 -9.43 12.73
C ASP A 72 -2.71 -10.48 11.90
N PRO A 73 -2.50 -11.69 12.43
CA PRO A 73 -1.81 -12.75 11.67
C PRO A 73 -2.49 -13.10 10.35
N ALA A 74 -3.79 -12.84 10.22
CA ALA A 74 -4.50 -13.10 8.96
C ALA A 74 -4.00 -12.20 7.84
N ASN A 75 -3.34 -11.10 8.15
CA ASN A 75 -2.80 -10.15 7.18
C ASN A 75 -1.33 -10.39 6.85
N ALA A 76 -0.75 -11.50 7.31
CA ALA A 76 0.67 -11.76 7.10
C ALA A 76 1.07 -11.84 5.63
N GLY A 77 0.16 -12.28 4.77
CA GLY A 77 0.43 -12.46 3.34
C GLY A 77 0.22 -11.21 2.49
N VAL A 78 -0.36 -10.15 3.05
CA VAL A 78 -0.60 -8.94 2.28
C VAL A 78 0.72 -8.17 2.09
N LYS A 79 0.93 -7.62 0.91
CA LYS A 79 2.11 -6.80 0.63
C LYS A 79 1.78 -5.34 0.89
N ILE A 80 2.62 -4.69 1.69
CA ILE A 80 2.40 -3.28 2.06
C ILE A 80 3.54 -2.44 1.52
N VAL A 81 3.19 -1.39 0.78
CA VAL A 81 4.13 -0.41 0.24
C VAL A 81 3.84 0.92 0.90
N LEU A 82 4.85 1.51 1.54
CA LEU A 82 4.74 2.84 2.10
C LEU A 82 5.29 3.86 1.12
N LEU A 83 4.59 4.99 1.00
CA LEU A 83 4.97 6.10 0.13
C LEU A 83 5.21 7.32 1.00
N SER A 84 6.34 8.01 0.81
CA SER A 84 6.65 9.18 1.61
C SER A 84 7.62 10.11 0.92
N ALA A 85 7.52 11.42 1.21
CA ALA A 85 8.53 12.40 0.80
C ALA A 85 9.79 12.30 1.67
N CYS A 86 9.74 11.57 2.78
CA CYS A 86 10.85 11.42 3.72
C CYS A 86 11.65 10.18 3.37
N GLY A 87 12.84 10.37 2.80
CA GLY A 87 13.67 9.27 2.32
C GLY A 87 14.94 9.03 3.12
N GLN A 88 15.06 9.59 4.32
CA GLN A 88 16.22 9.35 5.15
C GLN A 88 16.24 7.89 5.63
N GLN A 89 17.44 7.40 5.90
CA GLN A 89 17.61 6.01 6.31
C GLN A 89 16.79 5.66 7.56
N SER A 90 16.69 6.58 8.50
CA SER A 90 15.87 6.38 9.71
C SER A 90 14.38 6.27 9.39
N ASP A 91 13.91 7.03 8.41
CA ASP A 91 12.50 6.98 7.98
C ASP A 91 12.18 5.64 7.33
N VAL A 92 13.06 5.18 6.45
CA VAL A 92 12.91 3.89 5.77
C VAL A 92 12.94 2.76 6.81
N ALA A 93 13.87 2.83 7.76
CA ALA A 93 13.98 1.82 8.81
C ALA A 93 12.70 1.75 9.65
N ALA A 94 12.11 2.90 9.98
CA ALA A 94 10.86 2.95 10.73
C ALA A 94 9.71 2.29 9.95
N GLY A 95 9.64 2.54 8.64
CA GLY A 95 8.64 1.92 7.78
C GLY A 95 8.79 0.41 7.72
N MET A 96 10.00 -0.06 7.54
CA MET A 96 10.26 -1.50 7.48
C MET A 96 10.00 -2.16 8.85
N ALA A 97 10.33 -1.46 9.93
CA ALA A 97 10.05 -1.95 11.28
C ALA A 97 8.54 -2.04 11.56
N ALA A 98 7.74 -1.19 10.92
CA ALA A 98 6.27 -1.26 11.03
C ALA A 98 5.68 -2.44 10.25
N GLY A 99 6.49 -3.10 9.44
CA GLY A 99 6.07 -4.30 8.71
C GLY A 99 5.85 -4.11 7.22
N ALA A 100 6.32 -3.00 6.64
CA ALA A 100 6.20 -2.77 5.21
C ALA A 100 7.12 -3.71 4.42
N ASP A 101 6.69 -4.06 3.23
CA ASP A 101 7.51 -4.84 2.29
C ASP A 101 8.39 -3.95 1.43
N LEU A 102 7.91 -2.76 1.11
CA LEU A 102 8.65 -1.77 0.34
C LEU A 102 8.37 -0.36 0.88
N TYR A 103 9.34 0.51 0.65
CA TYR A 103 9.25 1.94 0.96
C TYR A 103 9.65 2.70 -0.29
N ILE A 104 8.75 3.51 -0.83
CA ILE A 104 9.00 4.28 -2.04
C ILE A 104 9.03 5.76 -1.68
N VAL A 105 10.10 6.44 -2.07
CA VAL A 105 10.30 7.86 -1.77
C VAL A 105 9.75 8.70 -2.92
N LYS A 106 8.98 9.72 -2.57
CA LYS A 106 8.48 10.71 -3.54
C LYS A 106 9.60 11.70 -3.89
N PRO A 107 9.65 12.20 -5.11
CA PRO A 107 8.76 11.87 -6.23
C PRO A 107 9.14 10.54 -6.87
N PHE A 108 8.15 9.84 -7.36
CA PHE A 108 8.34 8.58 -8.08
C PHE A 108 7.67 8.67 -9.45
N SER A 109 8.09 7.80 -10.36
CA SER A 109 7.45 7.71 -11.67
C SER A 109 6.41 6.60 -11.69
N PRO A 110 5.43 6.65 -12.61
CA PRO A 110 4.50 5.53 -12.77
C PRO A 110 5.20 4.20 -13.05
N ILE A 111 6.31 4.23 -13.80
CA ILE A 111 7.06 3.01 -14.10
C ILE A 111 7.63 2.39 -12.82
N GLU A 112 8.17 3.22 -11.92
CA GLU A 112 8.68 2.73 -10.63
C GLU A 112 7.58 2.04 -9.82
N LEU A 113 6.38 2.63 -9.80
CA LEU A 113 5.25 2.03 -9.11
C LEU A 113 4.85 0.69 -9.71
N ILE A 114 4.73 0.67 -11.02
CA ILE A 114 4.32 -0.54 -11.75
C ILE A 114 5.32 -1.67 -11.51
N ASP A 115 6.61 -1.36 -11.62
CA ASP A 115 7.66 -2.36 -11.41
C ASP A 115 7.65 -2.89 -9.98
N ALA A 116 7.51 -1.98 -9.00
CA ALA A 116 7.49 -2.36 -7.59
C ALA A 116 6.31 -3.28 -7.27
N VAL A 117 5.12 -2.90 -7.71
CA VAL A 117 3.91 -3.67 -7.43
C VAL A 117 3.91 -4.98 -8.22
N SER A 118 4.36 -4.97 -9.47
CA SER A 118 4.48 -6.19 -10.27
C SER A 118 5.40 -7.19 -9.59
N GLY A 119 6.52 -6.72 -9.03
CA GLY A 119 7.44 -7.58 -8.31
C GLY A 119 6.82 -8.19 -7.07
N LEU A 120 6.05 -7.40 -6.32
CA LEU A 120 5.36 -7.90 -5.13
C LEU A 120 4.27 -8.91 -5.49
N LEU A 121 3.51 -8.67 -6.54
CA LEU A 121 2.46 -9.60 -6.98
C LEU A 121 3.05 -10.92 -7.44
N ALA A 122 4.22 -10.90 -8.06
CA ALA A 122 4.91 -12.10 -8.49
C ALA A 122 5.37 -12.95 -7.30
N ASN A 123 5.53 -12.35 -6.13
CA ASN A 123 6.00 -13.03 -4.92
C ASN A 123 4.87 -13.30 -3.92
N LEU A 124 3.62 -13.18 -4.33
CA LEU A 124 2.51 -13.55 -3.47
C LEU A 124 2.52 -15.04 -3.24
N PRO A 125 2.09 -15.50 -2.04
CA PRO A 125 1.92 -16.93 -1.81
C PRO A 125 1.01 -17.52 -2.87
N GLU A 126 1.41 -18.62 -3.46
CA GLU A 126 0.56 -19.28 -4.43
C GLU A 126 -0.73 -19.70 -3.76
N ASN A 127 -1.81 -19.21 -4.29
CA ASN A 127 -3.12 -19.60 -3.81
C ASN A 127 -3.64 -20.75 -4.67
N THR A 128 -2.91 -21.81 -4.64
CA THR A 128 -3.26 -23.00 -5.41
C THR A 128 -4.17 -23.88 -4.59
N ALA A 129 -5.26 -23.35 -4.26
CA ALA A 129 -6.21 -24.21 -3.57
C ALA A 129 -6.69 -25.30 -4.49
#